data_2c759861d53037627d32746b2209e083
#
_entry.id   2c759861d53037627d32746b2209e083
#
_cell.length_a   1.000
_cell.length_b   1.000
_cell.length_c   1.000
_cell.angle_alpha   90.00
_cell.angle_beta   90.00
_cell.angle_gamma   90.00
#
_symmetry.space_group_name_H-M   'P 1'
#
loop_
_entity.id
_entity.type
_entity.pdbx_description
1 polymer ?
#
loop_
_entity_poly.entity_id
_entity_poly.type
_entity_poly.pdbx_seq_one_letter_code
_entity_poly.pdbx_strand_id
1 'polypeptide(L)'
;MASDIIALIDDTRDVVMLGDGEIAKLRPDFIDYYNAYGERFVPQTTHIDWDVDVAEKGGSPDFMMKEIHEQPRVIRDTLSGRLADGRLSIDELDLTHEELNLIDRVYVIACGTSYHAGLIAKNLIEGWARIPCEVEVASEFRYRNPIITPTTLVVAVSQSGETADTLAAIRDARVKGAKVFGITNVVGSPVARESDGVIYTKANKEIAVASTKSFLGQVVSLTLLALLLAQVKGKFKTNQVRLLFRELADTAEQVEHILSDTAAIDEAACACKDAKSALFVGRGMGAAIANEGALKLKEISYLHAEAYPAGEMKHGPIALIDEGFPVIAVATKSPVYDKLVSNLQEAKARGAMVVAVATEGDEDIRAHADHIIYIPKVRDAFSAITASVPLQLFARAIAIERGCDVDQPRNLAKSVTVE
;
A
#
# COMPACT_ATOMS: atom_id res chain seq x y z
N MET A 1 -14.48 8.87 26.04
CA MET A 1 -14.28 9.49 24.70
C MET A 1 -12.84 9.24 24.29
N ALA A 2 -12.62 8.81 23.08
CA ALA A 2 -11.31 8.51 22.55
C ALA A 2 -11.22 8.87 21.06
N SER A 3 -10.02 9.04 20.55
CA SER A 3 -9.75 9.27 19.12
C SER A 3 -9.76 7.98 18.29
N ASP A 4 -9.77 6.83 18.97
CA ASP A 4 -9.83 5.51 18.32
C ASP A 4 -10.81 4.62 19.09
N ILE A 5 -11.60 3.82 18.36
CA ILE A 5 -12.59 2.88 18.90
C ILE A 5 -11.92 1.84 19.80
N ILE A 6 -10.66 1.46 19.50
CA ILE A 6 -9.91 0.47 20.29
C ILE A 6 -9.82 0.85 21.76
N ALA A 7 -9.59 2.13 22.04
CA ALA A 7 -9.47 2.62 23.40
C ALA A 7 -10.79 2.54 24.21
N LEU A 8 -11.90 2.16 23.57
CA LEU A 8 -13.22 2.04 24.18
C LEU A 8 -13.75 0.61 24.16
N ILE A 9 -13.19 -0.29 23.34
CA ILE A 9 -13.81 -1.59 23.04
C ILE A 9 -13.87 -2.54 24.26
N ASP A 10 -12.96 -2.35 25.22
CA ASP A 10 -12.96 -3.10 26.48
C ASP A 10 -14.07 -2.65 27.43
N ASP A 11 -14.53 -1.41 27.29
CA ASP A 11 -15.57 -0.82 28.11
C ASP A 11 -16.95 -0.86 27.46
N THR A 12 -17.02 -0.67 26.13
CA THR A 12 -18.29 -0.67 25.37
C THR A 12 -18.06 -0.98 23.89
N ARG A 13 -19.01 -1.72 23.31
CA ARG A 13 -19.09 -1.97 21.87
C ARG A 13 -20.04 -1.00 21.15
N ASP A 14 -20.81 -0.23 21.90
CA ASP A 14 -21.74 0.75 21.35
C ASP A 14 -21.10 2.13 21.38
N VAL A 15 -20.81 2.68 20.21
CA VAL A 15 -20.10 3.96 20.06
C VAL A 15 -20.91 4.94 19.22
N VAL A 16 -20.70 6.21 19.48
CA VAL A 16 -21.20 7.32 18.67
C VAL A 16 -20.03 7.96 17.95
N MET A 17 -20.10 8.01 16.63
CA MET A 17 -19.14 8.71 15.79
C MET A 17 -19.58 10.15 15.62
N LEU A 18 -18.77 11.10 16.09
CA LEU A 18 -19.06 12.53 15.92
C LEU A 18 -18.67 12.95 14.49
N GLY A 19 -19.56 13.67 13.82
CA GLY A 19 -19.31 14.32 12.55
C GLY A 19 -18.58 15.67 12.69
N ASP A 20 -18.16 16.24 11.58
CA ASP A 20 -17.51 17.56 11.54
C ASP A 20 -18.42 18.64 12.16
N GLY A 21 -17.89 19.36 13.15
CA GLY A 21 -18.62 20.42 13.84
C GLY A 21 -19.61 19.93 14.89
N GLU A 22 -19.76 18.63 15.11
CA GLU A 22 -20.58 18.10 16.19
C GLU A 22 -19.84 18.12 17.53
N ILE A 23 -20.60 18.34 18.60
CA ILE A 23 -20.08 18.48 19.97
C ILE A 23 -20.79 17.47 20.87
N ALA A 24 -20.01 16.66 21.60
CA ALA A 24 -20.52 15.83 22.69
C ALA A 24 -20.18 16.48 24.03
N LYS A 25 -21.21 16.79 24.82
CA LYS A 25 -21.09 17.31 26.20
C LYS A 25 -21.27 16.17 27.19
N LEU A 26 -20.16 15.71 27.79
CA LEU A 26 -20.18 14.64 28.78
C LEU A 26 -20.66 15.14 30.12
N ARG A 27 -21.58 14.38 30.73
CA ARG A 27 -22.07 14.57 32.14
C ARG A 27 -21.94 13.23 32.87
N PRO A 28 -21.98 13.22 34.21
CA PRO A 28 -21.82 11.96 34.94
C PRO A 28 -22.80 10.85 34.54
N ASP A 29 -24.05 11.20 34.18
CA ASP A 29 -25.11 10.23 33.93
C ASP A 29 -25.61 10.19 32.49
N PHE A 30 -25.20 11.14 31.64
CA PHE A 30 -25.61 11.19 30.22
C PHE A 30 -24.68 12.05 29.35
N ILE A 31 -24.86 11.93 28.04
CA ILE A 31 -24.15 12.71 27.05
C ILE A 31 -25.16 13.51 26.23
N ASP A 32 -24.96 14.80 26.11
CA ASP A 32 -25.72 15.68 25.23
C ASP A 32 -24.95 15.87 23.91
N TYR A 33 -25.64 15.73 22.80
CA TYR A 33 -25.03 15.89 21.44
C TYR A 33 -25.61 17.13 20.77
N TYR A 34 -24.75 17.93 20.13
CA TYR A 34 -25.13 19.16 19.43
C TYR A 34 -24.51 19.15 18.04
N ASN A 35 -25.25 19.58 17.02
CA ASN A 35 -24.75 19.77 15.69
C ASN A 35 -23.92 21.07 15.56
N ALA A 36 -23.36 21.34 14.38
CA ALA A 36 -22.57 22.53 14.11
C ALA A 36 -23.30 23.86 14.31
N TYR A 37 -24.64 23.84 14.39
CA TYR A 37 -25.49 25.01 14.67
C TYR A 37 -25.86 25.15 16.14
N GLY A 38 -25.39 24.26 17.01
CA GLY A 38 -25.71 24.24 18.43
C GLY A 38 -27.08 23.64 18.78
N GLU A 39 -27.73 22.98 17.83
CA GLU A 39 -29.01 22.32 18.07
C GLU A 39 -28.76 20.90 18.61
N ARG A 40 -29.59 20.51 19.61
CA ARG A 40 -29.49 19.17 20.20
C ARG A 40 -30.03 18.12 19.24
N PHE A 41 -29.32 17.01 19.07
CA PHE A 41 -29.77 15.87 18.29
C PHE A 41 -29.54 14.54 19.01
N VAL A 42 -30.20 13.48 18.53
CA VAL A 42 -29.98 12.11 19.00
C VAL A 42 -29.03 11.44 17.99
N PRO A 43 -27.81 11.08 18.41
CA PRO A 43 -26.85 10.47 17.49
C PRO A 43 -27.23 9.04 17.15
N GLN A 44 -26.74 8.57 16.02
CA GLN A 44 -26.80 7.16 15.67
C GLN A 44 -25.70 6.40 16.43
N THR A 45 -26.10 5.38 17.18
CA THR A 45 -25.17 4.47 17.83
C THR A 45 -24.75 3.37 16.83
N THR A 46 -23.45 3.15 16.72
CA THR A 46 -22.88 2.08 15.90
C THR A 46 -22.40 0.97 16.81
N HIS A 47 -22.88 -0.25 16.60
CA HIS A 47 -22.38 -1.43 17.30
C HIS A 47 -21.12 -1.97 16.62
N ILE A 48 -20.10 -2.28 17.42
CA ILE A 48 -18.80 -2.76 16.94
C ILE A 48 -18.73 -4.27 17.15
N ASP A 49 -18.85 -5.03 16.07
CA ASP A 49 -18.83 -6.50 16.08
C ASP A 49 -17.40 -7.09 16.10
N TRP A 50 -16.39 -6.29 16.34
CA TRP A 50 -15.01 -6.77 16.29
C TRP A 50 -14.75 -7.73 17.44
N ASP A 51 -14.08 -8.86 17.10
CA ASP A 51 -13.66 -9.83 18.11
C ASP A 51 -12.46 -9.28 18.88
N VAL A 52 -12.52 -9.31 20.22
CA VAL A 52 -11.41 -8.88 21.10
C VAL A 52 -10.15 -9.70 20.81
N ASP A 53 -10.32 -10.97 20.43
CA ASP A 53 -9.22 -11.88 20.03
C ASP A 53 -8.46 -11.38 18.77
N VAL A 54 -9.06 -10.53 17.95
CA VAL A 54 -8.39 -9.88 16.80
C VAL A 54 -7.39 -8.81 17.26
N ALA A 55 -7.59 -8.23 18.43
CA ALA A 55 -6.67 -7.26 19.03
C ALA A 55 -5.45 -7.94 19.67
N GLU A 56 -5.52 -9.21 19.99
CA GLU A 56 -4.38 -9.95 20.52
C GLU A 56 -3.41 -10.40 19.40
N LYS A 57 -2.12 -10.52 19.74
CA LYS A 57 -1.06 -10.92 18.78
C LYS A 57 -1.21 -12.35 18.23
N GLY A 58 -2.16 -13.13 18.73
CA GLY A 58 -2.46 -14.49 18.23
C GLY A 58 -1.27 -15.44 18.23
N GLY A 59 -0.36 -15.29 19.21
CA GLY A 59 0.88 -16.08 19.31
C GLY A 59 2.07 -15.52 18.52
N SER A 60 1.88 -14.45 17.74
CA SER A 60 2.97 -13.75 17.06
C SER A 60 3.78 -12.87 18.04
N PRO A 61 5.08 -12.67 17.82
CA PRO A 61 5.92 -11.85 18.70
C PRO A 61 5.48 -10.38 18.74
N ASP A 62 4.96 -9.85 17.65
CA ASP A 62 4.47 -8.50 17.49
C ASP A 62 3.31 -8.45 16.48
N PHE A 63 2.57 -7.32 16.45
CA PHE A 63 1.45 -7.14 15.52
C PHE A 63 1.91 -7.09 14.06
N MET A 64 3.05 -6.46 13.78
CA MET A 64 3.57 -6.38 12.43
C MET A 64 3.80 -7.78 11.83
N MET A 65 4.39 -8.71 12.58
CA MET A 65 4.60 -10.09 12.12
C MET A 65 3.27 -10.81 11.88
N LYS A 66 2.30 -10.68 12.80
CA LYS A 66 0.95 -11.21 12.62
C LYS A 66 0.33 -10.70 11.33
N GLU A 67 0.37 -9.39 11.12
CA GLU A 67 -0.23 -8.72 9.98
C GLU A 67 0.44 -9.06 8.64
N ILE A 68 1.76 -9.29 8.65
CA ILE A 68 2.50 -9.82 7.50
C ILE A 68 1.99 -11.24 7.16
N HIS A 69 1.75 -12.09 8.15
CA HIS A 69 1.21 -13.45 7.93
C HIS A 69 -0.29 -13.46 7.55
N GLU A 70 -1.02 -12.39 7.79
CA GLU A 70 -2.41 -12.25 7.34
C GLU A 70 -2.54 -11.86 5.85
N GLN A 71 -1.46 -11.45 5.19
CA GLN A 71 -1.47 -10.98 3.80
C GLN A 71 -2.08 -11.97 2.79
N PRO A 72 -1.81 -13.29 2.85
CA PRO A 72 -2.46 -14.25 1.95
C PRO A 72 -3.98 -14.22 2.07
N ARG A 73 -4.50 -14.12 3.30
CA ARG A 73 -5.93 -13.99 3.54
C ARG A 73 -6.48 -12.68 2.98
N VAL A 74 -5.78 -11.56 3.20
CA VAL A 74 -6.19 -10.25 2.68
C VAL A 74 -6.30 -10.28 1.15
N ILE A 75 -5.37 -10.92 0.45
CA ILE A 75 -5.45 -11.09 -1.02
C ILE A 75 -6.74 -11.83 -1.39
N ARG A 76 -7.02 -12.97 -0.74
CA ARG A 76 -8.24 -13.78 -1.02
C ARG A 76 -9.51 -13.00 -0.71
N ASP A 77 -9.56 -12.32 0.44
CA ASP A 77 -10.74 -11.59 0.89
C ASP A 77 -11.02 -10.36 -0.01
N THR A 78 -9.96 -9.64 -0.42
CA THR A 78 -10.09 -8.52 -1.37
C THR A 78 -10.63 -8.98 -2.72
N LEU A 79 -10.28 -10.18 -3.18
CA LEU A 79 -10.71 -10.75 -4.47
C LEU A 79 -12.05 -11.48 -4.39
N SER A 80 -12.51 -11.84 -3.18
CA SER A 80 -13.73 -12.63 -3.00
C SER A 80 -14.97 -11.93 -3.55
N GLY A 81 -15.69 -12.62 -4.44
CA GLY A 81 -16.91 -12.11 -5.09
C GLY A 81 -16.69 -11.10 -6.23
N ARG A 82 -15.42 -10.81 -6.58
CA ARG A 82 -15.09 -9.76 -7.56
C ARG A 82 -15.19 -10.17 -9.03
N LEU A 83 -15.30 -11.43 -9.32
CA LEU A 83 -15.39 -11.92 -10.70
C LEU A 83 -16.62 -12.82 -10.88
N ALA A 84 -17.59 -12.38 -11.68
CA ALA A 84 -18.75 -13.14 -12.09
C ALA A 84 -18.86 -13.17 -13.61
N ASP A 85 -18.96 -14.36 -14.22
CA ASP A 85 -19.04 -14.57 -15.67
C ASP A 85 -17.95 -13.86 -16.49
N GLY A 86 -16.77 -13.64 -15.87
CA GLY A 86 -15.64 -12.94 -16.48
C GLY A 86 -15.80 -11.42 -16.54
N ARG A 87 -16.73 -10.88 -15.77
CA ARG A 87 -16.90 -9.45 -15.53
C ARG A 87 -16.49 -9.14 -14.10
N LEU A 88 -15.75 -8.04 -13.94
CA LEU A 88 -15.37 -7.56 -12.62
C LEU A 88 -16.54 -6.86 -11.94
N SER A 89 -16.70 -7.14 -10.65
CA SER A 89 -17.67 -6.50 -9.77
C SER A 89 -16.93 -5.62 -8.75
N ILE A 90 -17.46 -4.44 -8.52
CA ILE A 90 -16.98 -3.48 -7.52
C ILE A 90 -18.04 -3.39 -6.41
N ASP A 91 -17.67 -3.19 -5.15
CA ASP A 91 -18.61 -3.20 -4.02
C ASP A 91 -19.65 -2.10 -4.14
N GLU A 92 -19.16 -0.90 -4.36
CA GLU A 92 -19.98 0.30 -4.51
C GLU A 92 -19.50 1.02 -5.78
N LEU A 93 -20.37 1.17 -6.76
CA LEU A 93 -20.04 1.81 -8.03
C LEU A 93 -21.24 2.54 -8.59
N ASP A 94 -21.27 3.85 -8.39
CA ASP A 94 -22.26 4.75 -8.95
C ASP A 94 -21.89 5.27 -10.35
N LEU A 95 -20.82 4.70 -10.96
CA LEU A 95 -20.38 5.02 -12.30
C LEU A 95 -20.87 4.00 -13.30
N THR A 96 -21.51 4.47 -14.35
CA THR A 96 -21.94 3.63 -15.47
C THR A 96 -20.76 3.16 -16.32
N HIS A 97 -20.97 2.11 -17.11
CA HIS A 97 -19.97 1.66 -18.08
C HIS A 97 -19.59 2.77 -19.07
N GLU A 98 -20.56 3.61 -19.48
CA GLU A 98 -20.31 4.74 -20.38
C GLU A 98 -19.42 5.80 -19.74
N GLU A 99 -19.69 6.18 -18.49
CA GLU A 99 -18.85 7.13 -17.74
C GLU A 99 -17.45 6.60 -17.57
N LEU A 100 -17.27 5.35 -17.16
CA LEU A 100 -15.95 4.71 -17.07
C LEU A 100 -15.24 4.66 -18.43
N ASN A 101 -15.99 4.45 -19.52
CA ASN A 101 -15.40 4.45 -20.86
C ASN A 101 -14.98 5.85 -21.33
N LEU A 102 -15.57 6.91 -20.81
CA LEU A 102 -15.17 8.30 -21.11
C LEU A 102 -13.92 8.74 -20.40
N ILE A 103 -13.51 8.07 -19.31
CA ILE A 103 -12.30 8.44 -18.56
C ILE A 103 -11.08 8.41 -19.48
N ASP A 104 -10.39 9.54 -19.61
CA ASP A 104 -9.20 9.71 -20.45
C ASP A 104 -7.93 10.03 -19.67
N ARG A 105 -8.06 10.28 -18.35
CA ARG A 105 -6.95 10.52 -17.43
C ARG A 105 -7.27 9.99 -16.04
N VAL A 106 -6.26 9.47 -15.36
CA VAL A 106 -6.35 9.04 -13.97
C VAL A 106 -5.34 9.82 -13.13
N TYR A 107 -5.77 10.32 -11.97
CA TYR A 107 -4.89 10.73 -10.88
C TYR A 107 -5.06 9.76 -9.72
N VAL A 108 -3.96 9.19 -9.21
CA VAL A 108 -3.97 8.47 -7.94
C VAL A 108 -3.43 9.42 -6.88
N ILE A 109 -4.24 9.74 -5.88
CA ILE A 109 -3.87 10.63 -4.78
C ILE A 109 -3.79 9.88 -3.47
N ALA A 110 -2.69 10.01 -2.76
CA ALA A 110 -2.46 9.31 -1.50
C ALA A 110 -1.28 9.90 -0.73
N CYS A 111 -1.05 9.40 0.49
CA CYS A 111 0.10 9.71 1.33
C CYS A 111 0.87 8.43 1.68
N GLY A 112 2.20 8.54 1.89
CA GLY A 112 3.05 7.46 2.42
C GLY A 112 2.97 6.15 1.63
N THR A 113 2.76 5.06 2.34
CA THR A 113 2.63 3.70 1.78
C THR A 113 1.53 3.61 0.70
N SER A 114 0.41 4.30 0.89
CA SER A 114 -0.68 4.34 -0.11
C SER A 114 -0.24 5.05 -1.40
N TYR A 115 0.62 6.06 -1.32
CA TYR A 115 1.22 6.71 -2.49
C TYR A 115 2.12 5.71 -3.27
N HIS A 116 2.88 4.86 -2.57
CA HIS A 116 3.68 3.81 -3.22
C HIS A 116 2.81 2.75 -3.92
N ALA A 117 1.66 2.38 -3.32
CA ALA A 117 0.67 1.56 -4.01
C ALA A 117 0.16 2.24 -5.31
N GLY A 118 -0.01 3.55 -5.28
CA GLY A 118 -0.33 4.36 -6.46
C GLY A 118 0.73 4.28 -7.55
N LEU A 119 2.02 4.34 -7.20
CA LEU A 119 3.13 4.19 -8.17
C LEU A 119 3.11 2.83 -8.88
N ILE A 120 2.70 1.77 -8.18
CA ILE A 120 2.48 0.44 -8.76
C ILE A 120 1.29 0.49 -9.72
N ALA A 121 0.18 1.10 -9.28
CA ALA A 121 -1.04 1.22 -10.09
C ALA A 121 -0.82 1.97 -11.40
N LYS A 122 0.02 3.01 -11.41
CA LYS A 122 0.38 3.75 -12.62
C LYS A 122 0.89 2.82 -13.71
N ASN A 123 1.83 1.93 -13.38
CA ASN A 123 2.37 0.97 -14.35
C ASN A 123 1.27 0.07 -14.93
N LEU A 124 0.32 -0.35 -14.09
CA LEU A 124 -0.79 -1.24 -14.50
C LEU A 124 -1.82 -0.50 -15.34
N ILE A 125 -2.27 0.68 -14.91
CA ILE A 125 -3.29 1.47 -15.62
C ILE A 125 -2.77 1.90 -16.99
N GLU A 126 -1.57 2.46 -17.06
CA GLU A 126 -0.95 2.87 -18.32
C GLU A 126 -0.66 1.66 -19.23
N GLY A 127 -0.15 0.56 -18.64
CA GLY A 127 0.18 -0.66 -19.38
C GLY A 127 -1.05 -1.36 -19.95
N TRP A 128 -2.13 -1.47 -19.19
CA TRP A 128 -3.29 -2.29 -19.53
C TRP A 128 -4.44 -1.48 -20.13
N ALA A 129 -4.87 -0.41 -19.46
CA ALA A 129 -5.99 0.40 -19.92
C ALA A 129 -5.58 1.45 -20.97
N ARG A 130 -4.27 1.75 -21.07
CA ARG A 130 -3.72 2.78 -21.97
C ARG A 130 -4.30 4.17 -21.71
N ILE A 131 -4.53 4.47 -20.43
CA ILE A 131 -4.96 5.76 -19.93
C ILE A 131 -3.78 6.42 -19.21
N PRO A 132 -3.41 7.67 -19.52
CA PRO A 132 -2.41 8.41 -18.75
C PRO A 132 -2.75 8.41 -17.26
N CYS A 133 -1.78 8.08 -16.42
CA CYS A 133 -1.95 8.02 -14.98
C CYS A 133 -0.85 8.81 -14.28
N GLU A 134 -1.24 9.79 -13.49
CA GLU A 134 -0.34 10.53 -12.60
C GLU A 134 -0.57 10.09 -11.15
N VAL A 135 0.49 10.05 -10.36
CA VAL A 135 0.43 9.70 -8.95
C VAL A 135 0.97 10.85 -8.14
N GLU A 136 0.17 11.33 -7.20
CA GLU A 136 0.47 12.57 -6.48
C GLU A 136 0.35 12.36 -4.97
N VAL A 137 1.24 13.00 -4.24
CA VAL A 137 1.08 13.15 -2.80
C VAL A 137 -0.11 14.08 -2.54
N ALA A 138 -1.04 13.64 -1.69
CA ALA A 138 -2.31 14.34 -1.52
C ALA A 138 -2.14 15.76 -0.97
N SER A 139 -1.14 16.00 -0.09
CA SER A 139 -0.81 17.35 0.41
C SER A 139 -0.43 18.34 -0.70
N GLU A 140 0.21 17.85 -1.77
CA GLU A 140 0.69 18.72 -2.87
C GLU A 140 -0.36 18.88 -3.98
N PHE A 141 -1.20 17.86 -4.19
CA PHE A 141 -2.16 17.79 -5.29
C PHE A 141 -3.05 19.03 -5.37
N ARG A 142 -3.67 19.42 -4.26
CA ARG A 142 -4.60 20.56 -4.24
C ARG A 142 -3.92 21.91 -4.50
N TYR A 143 -2.68 22.08 -3.99
CA TYR A 143 -1.98 23.37 -4.09
C TYR A 143 -1.36 23.63 -5.46
N ARG A 144 -0.99 22.58 -6.20
CA ARG A 144 -0.49 22.75 -7.55
C ARG A 144 -1.56 23.05 -8.60
N ASN A 145 -2.86 23.07 -8.21
CA ASN A 145 -3.98 23.32 -9.10
C ASN A 145 -4.01 22.37 -10.32
N PRO A 146 -4.24 21.06 -10.12
CA PRO A 146 -4.17 20.05 -11.18
C PRO A 146 -5.17 20.32 -12.31
N ILE A 147 -4.82 19.86 -13.51
CA ILE A 147 -5.71 19.96 -14.68
C ILE A 147 -6.75 18.84 -14.58
N ILE A 148 -7.96 19.19 -14.22
CA ILE A 148 -9.09 18.30 -14.06
C ILE A 148 -10.17 18.63 -15.08
N THR A 149 -10.75 17.59 -15.65
CA THR A 149 -11.87 17.65 -16.59
C THR A 149 -12.98 16.68 -16.14
N PRO A 150 -14.20 16.77 -16.67
CA PRO A 150 -15.25 15.78 -16.37
C PRO A 150 -14.91 14.33 -16.76
N THR A 151 -13.90 14.12 -17.60
CA THR A 151 -13.38 12.80 -17.99
C THR A 151 -12.19 12.33 -17.15
N THR A 152 -11.82 13.11 -16.11
CA THR A 152 -10.76 12.75 -15.17
C THR A 152 -11.32 11.86 -14.06
N LEU A 153 -10.65 10.73 -13.81
CA LEU A 153 -10.88 9.89 -12.63
C LEU A 153 -9.81 10.19 -11.58
N VAL A 154 -10.23 10.57 -10.39
CA VAL A 154 -9.34 10.70 -9.24
C VAL A 154 -9.51 9.47 -8.35
N VAL A 155 -8.45 8.72 -8.15
CA VAL A 155 -8.43 7.52 -7.29
C VAL A 155 -7.79 7.90 -5.97
N ALA A 156 -8.58 7.95 -4.92
CA ALA A 156 -8.14 8.30 -3.57
C ALA A 156 -7.83 7.02 -2.77
N VAL A 157 -6.60 6.87 -2.30
CA VAL A 157 -6.17 5.69 -1.55
C VAL A 157 -5.81 6.06 -0.12
N SER A 158 -6.52 5.47 0.85
CA SER A 158 -6.27 5.69 2.27
C SER A 158 -6.70 4.46 3.08
N GLN A 159 -5.83 3.93 3.92
CA GLN A 159 -6.16 2.78 4.78
C GLN A 159 -7.31 3.10 5.73
N SER A 160 -7.21 4.18 6.49
CA SER A 160 -8.26 4.63 7.44
C SER A 160 -9.46 5.28 6.74
N GLY A 161 -9.24 5.85 5.56
CA GLY A 161 -10.22 6.68 4.88
C GLY A 161 -10.48 8.03 5.57
N GLU A 162 -9.59 8.46 6.49
CA GLU A 162 -9.72 9.68 7.31
C GLU A 162 -8.54 10.64 7.14
N THR A 163 -7.60 10.35 6.24
CA THR A 163 -6.42 11.18 6.02
C THR A 163 -6.84 12.58 5.52
N ALA A 164 -6.54 13.61 6.32
CA ALA A 164 -6.99 14.98 6.08
C ALA A 164 -6.64 15.50 4.68
N ASP A 165 -5.37 15.36 4.28
CA ASP A 165 -4.91 15.78 2.95
C ASP A 165 -5.64 15.06 1.82
N THR A 166 -5.89 13.74 1.96
CA THR A 166 -6.60 12.96 0.95
C THR A 166 -8.05 13.42 0.80
N LEU A 167 -8.73 13.71 1.89
CA LEU A 167 -10.10 14.22 1.88
C LEU A 167 -10.17 15.63 1.26
N ALA A 168 -9.24 16.50 1.64
CA ALA A 168 -9.16 17.83 1.06
C ALA A 168 -8.92 17.79 -0.45
N ALA A 169 -8.06 16.89 -0.92
CA ALA A 169 -7.79 16.68 -2.34
C ALA A 169 -9.01 16.11 -3.09
N ILE A 170 -9.78 15.17 -2.50
CA ILE A 170 -11.05 14.68 -3.04
C ILE A 170 -12.03 15.83 -3.27
N ARG A 171 -12.24 16.67 -2.23
CA ARG A 171 -13.19 17.78 -2.28
C ARG A 171 -12.80 18.80 -3.36
N ASP A 172 -11.52 19.16 -3.46
CA ASP A 172 -11.01 20.02 -4.53
C ASP A 172 -11.24 19.42 -5.92
N ALA A 173 -10.95 18.14 -6.10
CA ALA A 173 -11.16 17.43 -7.35
C ALA A 173 -12.65 17.38 -7.77
N ARG A 174 -13.55 17.13 -6.83
CA ARG A 174 -15.01 17.11 -7.08
C ARG A 174 -15.53 18.49 -7.49
N VAL A 175 -15.10 19.57 -6.83
CA VAL A 175 -15.46 20.95 -7.20
C VAL A 175 -15.03 21.25 -8.64
N LYS A 176 -13.92 20.67 -9.10
CA LYS A 176 -13.43 20.81 -10.49
C LYS A 176 -14.10 19.85 -11.48
N GLY A 177 -15.02 18.99 -11.03
CA GLY A 177 -15.82 18.11 -11.87
C GLY A 177 -15.24 16.71 -12.11
N ALA A 178 -14.18 16.30 -11.38
CA ALA A 178 -13.67 14.92 -11.45
C ALA A 178 -14.67 13.91 -10.94
N LYS A 179 -14.60 12.68 -11.50
CA LYS A 179 -15.14 11.47 -10.84
C LYS A 179 -14.13 10.98 -9.81
N VAL A 180 -14.62 10.50 -8.66
CA VAL A 180 -13.76 10.02 -7.55
C VAL A 180 -14.00 8.56 -7.29
N PHE A 181 -12.92 7.80 -7.15
CA PHE A 181 -12.92 6.39 -6.78
C PHE A 181 -12.10 6.17 -5.51
N GLY A 182 -12.74 5.62 -4.47
CA GLY A 182 -12.11 5.37 -3.17
C GLY A 182 -11.52 3.97 -3.07
N ILE A 183 -10.34 3.84 -2.49
CA ILE A 183 -9.78 2.58 -2.03
C ILE A 183 -9.46 2.72 -0.54
N THR A 184 -10.22 2.04 0.30
CA THR A 184 -10.10 2.15 1.75
C THR A 184 -10.35 0.80 2.44
N ASN A 185 -9.91 0.68 3.69
CA ASN A 185 -10.18 -0.51 4.49
C ASN A 185 -11.42 -0.34 5.39
N VAL A 186 -11.79 0.90 5.68
CA VAL A 186 -12.87 1.20 6.63
C VAL A 186 -14.17 1.50 5.87
N VAL A 187 -15.17 0.62 6.08
CA VAL A 187 -16.52 0.79 5.51
C VAL A 187 -17.16 2.05 6.07
N GLY A 188 -17.76 2.87 5.19
CA GLY A 188 -18.42 4.10 5.58
C GLY A 188 -17.49 5.22 6.03
N SER A 189 -16.17 5.09 5.81
CA SER A 189 -15.22 6.18 6.08
C SER A 189 -15.51 7.42 5.22
N PRO A 190 -15.00 8.61 5.60
CA PRO A 190 -15.18 9.83 4.81
C PRO A 190 -14.74 9.67 3.35
N VAL A 191 -13.60 9.00 3.07
CA VAL A 191 -13.18 8.71 1.69
C VAL A 191 -14.23 7.89 0.96
N ALA A 192 -14.81 6.85 1.61
CA ALA A 192 -15.85 6.03 1.00
C ALA A 192 -17.12 6.86 0.70
N ARG A 193 -17.58 7.67 1.66
CA ARG A 193 -18.80 8.48 1.49
C ARG A 193 -18.66 9.59 0.44
N GLU A 194 -17.44 10.10 0.22
CA GLU A 194 -17.18 11.18 -0.72
C GLU A 194 -16.75 10.66 -2.11
N SER A 195 -16.80 9.36 -2.35
CA SER A 195 -16.42 8.72 -3.64
C SER A 195 -17.65 8.29 -4.44
N ASP A 196 -17.53 8.30 -5.78
CA ASP A 196 -18.54 7.81 -6.73
C ASP A 196 -18.41 6.29 -6.98
N GLY A 197 -17.37 5.68 -6.44
CA GLY A 197 -17.14 4.24 -6.43
C GLY A 197 -16.09 3.86 -5.39
N VAL A 198 -16.21 2.68 -4.79
CA VAL A 198 -15.33 2.21 -3.71
C VAL A 198 -14.94 0.76 -3.88
N ILE A 199 -13.67 0.45 -3.60
CA ILE A 199 -13.21 -0.91 -3.32
C ILE A 199 -12.72 -0.96 -1.89
N TYR A 200 -13.30 -1.85 -1.08
CA TYR A 200 -12.81 -2.14 0.26
C TYR A 200 -11.72 -3.21 0.21
N THR A 201 -10.60 -2.95 0.86
CA THR A 201 -9.43 -3.85 0.88
C THR A 201 -9.66 -5.10 1.74
N LYS A 202 -10.70 -5.10 2.57
CA LYS A 202 -11.06 -6.23 3.48
C LYS A 202 -9.88 -6.76 4.30
N ALA A 203 -8.92 -5.88 4.63
CA ALA A 203 -7.71 -6.24 5.36
C ALA A 203 -7.96 -6.41 6.87
N ASN A 204 -9.21 -6.26 7.34
CA ASN A 204 -9.54 -6.16 8.74
C ASN A 204 -8.71 -5.07 9.43
N LYS A 205 -8.70 -5.06 10.77
CA LYS A 205 -7.96 -4.07 11.53
C LYS A 205 -6.46 -4.30 11.40
N GLU A 206 -5.70 -3.24 11.18
CA GLU A 206 -4.24 -3.20 11.18
C GLU A 206 -3.80 -2.31 12.34
N ILE A 207 -3.03 -2.89 13.29
CA ILE A 207 -2.67 -2.26 14.56
C ILE A 207 -1.27 -1.66 14.51
N ALA A 208 -0.31 -2.40 13.93
CA ALA A 208 1.04 -1.89 13.74
C ALA A 208 1.01 -0.56 12.96
N VAL A 209 1.76 0.42 13.41
CA VAL A 209 1.78 1.76 12.80
C VAL A 209 2.23 1.68 11.35
N ALA A 210 3.32 0.94 11.08
CA ALA A 210 3.80 0.69 9.73
C ALA A 210 2.83 -0.24 8.97
N SER A 211 2.30 0.25 7.85
CA SER A 211 1.32 -0.52 7.06
C SER A 211 1.98 -1.67 6.31
N THR A 212 1.37 -2.86 6.38
CA THR A 212 1.81 -4.08 5.70
C THR A 212 0.69 -4.73 4.91
N LYS A 213 -0.27 -5.38 5.58
CA LYS A 213 -1.39 -6.06 4.94
C LYS A 213 -2.34 -5.11 4.22
N SER A 214 -2.54 -3.90 4.76
CA SER A 214 -3.36 -2.89 4.10
C SER A 214 -2.72 -2.41 2.80
N PHE A 215 -1.40 -2.27 2.76
CA PHE A 215 -0.67 -1.97 1.52
C PHE A 215 -0.92 -3.04 0.44
N LEU A 216 -0.79 -4.33 0.78
CA LEU A 216 -1.09 -5.39 -0.18
C LEU A 216 -2.54 -5.36 -0.64
N GLY A 217 -3.49 -5.17 0.27
CA GLY A 217 -4.90 -4.99 -0.06
C GLY A 217 -5.13 -3.81 -1.03
N GLN A 218 -4.42 -2.70 -0.84
CA GLN A 218 -4.45 -1.56 -1.77
C GLN A 218 -3.87 -1.91 -3.13
N VAL A 219 -2.72 -2.60 -3.19
CA VAL A 219 -2.11 -3.04 -4.46
C VAL A 219 -3.04 -3.97 -5.23
N VAL A 220 -3.68 -4.94 -4.55
CA VAL A 220 -4.68 -5.84 -5.15
C VAL A 220 -5.90 -5.06 -5.64
N SER A 221 -6.43 -4.12 -4.85
CA SER A 221 -7.58 -3.29 -5.21
C SER A 221 -7.29 -2.38 -6.42
N LEU A 222 -6.11 -1.77 -6.45
CA LEU A 222 -5.65 -0.96 -7.59
C LEU A 222 -5.42 -1.82 -8.84
N THR A 223 -4.96 -3.05 -8.68
CA THR A 223 -4.85 -4.02 -9.78
C THR A 223 -6.22 -4.38 -10.35
N LEU A 224 -7.23 -4.58 -9.49
CA LEU A 224 -8.63 -4.79 -9.92
C LEU A 224 -9.17 -3.58 -10.68
N LEU A 225 -8.91 -2.37 -10.21
CA LEU A 225 -9.31 -1.14 -10.90
C LEU A 225 -8.64 -1.03 -12.28
N ALA A 226 -7.35 -1.33 -12.39
CA ALA A 226 -6.64 -1.34 -13.68
C ALA A 226 -7.22 -2.39 -14.65
N LEU A 227 -7.59 -3.58 -14.15
CA LEU A 227 -8.29 -4.62 -14.93
C LEU A 227 -9.67 -4.16 -15.37
N LEU A 228 -10.46 -3.53 -14.50
CA LEU A 228 -11.77 -2.96 -14.80
C LEU A 228 -11.66 -1.92 -15.92
N LEU A 229 -10.77 -0.95 -15.77
CA LEU A 229 -10.55 0.08 -16.78
C LEU A 229 -10.11 -0.54 -18.12
N ALA A 230 -9.21 -1.53 -18.10
CA ALA A 230 -8.78 -2.23 -19.32
C ALA A 230 -9.93 -3.01 -19.98
N GLN A 231 -10.81 -3.63 -19.19
CA GLN A 231 -12.00 -4.32 -19.69
C GLN A 231 -13.01 -3.32 -20.30
N VAL A 232 -13.31 -2.23 -19.60
CA VAL A 232 -14.23 -1.18 -20.08
C VAL A 232 -13.72 -0.54 -21.37
N LYS A 233 -12.43 -0.26 -21.44
CA LYS A 233 -11.77 0.30 -22.65
C LYS A 233 -11.62 -0.73 -23.80
N GLY A 234 -12.11 -1.94 -23.63
CA GLY A 234 -12.02 -3.00 -24.65
C GLY A 234 -10.59 -3.48 -24.94
N LYS A 235 -9.63 -3.17 -24.06
CA LYS A 235 -8.23 -3.61 -24.19
C LYS A 235 -8.07 -5.09 -23.83
N PHE A 236 -8.86 -5.56 -22.87
CA PHE A 236 -8.89 -6.96 -22.47
C PHE A 236 -10.25 -7.58 -22.72
N LYS A 237 -10.24 -8.79 -23.33
CA LYS A 237 -11.41 -9.63 -23.49
C LYS A 237 -11.68 -10.42 -22.20
N THR A 238 -12.88 -10.94 -22.04
CA THR A 238 -13.32 -11.72 -20.87
C THR A 238 -12.36 -12.83 -20.45
N ASN A 239 -11.83 -13.60 -21.40
CA ASN A 239 -10.87 -14.68 -21.08
C ASN A 239 -9.50 -14.15 -20.59
N GLN A 240 -9.03 -13.01 -21.06
CA GLN A 240 -7.82 -12.37 -20.57
C GLN A 240 -8.01 -11.85 -19.13
N VAL A 241 -9.18 -11.23 -18.86
CA VAL A 241 -9.55 -10.81 -17.50
C VAL A 241 -9.58 -12.00 -16.54
N ARG A 242 -10.22 -13.11 -16.94
CA ARG A 242 -10.25 -14.35 -16.14
C ARG A 242 -8.85 -14.90 -15.85
N LEU A 243 -7.97 -14.91 -16.85
CA LEU A 243 -6.60 -15.37 -16.70
C LEU A 243 -5.83 -14.51 -15.69
N LEU A 244 -5.83 -13.19 -15.90
CA LEU A 244 -5.12 -12.25 -15.03
C LEU A 244 -5.70 -12.24 -13.61
N PHE A 245 -7.02 -12.37 -13.47
CA PHE A 245 -7.64 -12.48 -12.15
C PHE A 245 -7.21 -13.76 -11.40
N ARG A 246 -7.10 -14.89 -12.12
CA ARG A 246 -6.59 -16.14 -11.52
C ARG A 246 -5.14 -15.99 -11.09
N GLU A 247 -4.27 -15.51 -11.99
CA GLU A 247 -2.85 -15.28 -11.66
C GLU A 247 -2.68 -14.31 -10.47
N LEU A 248 -3.57 -13.30 -10.36
CA LEU A 248 -3.61 -12.42 -9.21
C LEU A 248 -4.03 -13.17 -7.93
N ALA A 249 -5.02 -14.06 -8.01
CA ALA A 249 -5.46 -14.86 -6.86
C ALA A 249 -4.38 -15.86 -6.42
N ASP A 250 -3.63 -16.44 -7.36
CA ASP A 250 -2.54 -17.37 -7.10
C ASP A 250 -1.40 -16.72 -6.30
N THR A 251 -1.30 -15.38 -6.31
CA THR A 251 -0.28 -14.67 -5.50
C THR A 251 -0.45 -14.90 -4.00
N ALA A 252 -1.63 -15.28 -3.53
CA ALA A 252 -1.85 -15.60 -2.12
C ALA A 252 -1.04 -16.83 -1.67
N GLU A 253 -1.03 -17.90 -2.50
CA GLU A 253 -0.24 -19.11 -2.24
C GLU A 253 1.27 -18.81 -2.35
N GLN A 254 1.65 -17.93 -3.27
CA GLN A 254 3.05 -17.52 -3.43
C GLN A 254 3.55 -16.71 -2.24
N VAL A 255 2.70 -15.87 -1.63
CA VAL A 255 3.01 -15.17 -0.38
C VAL A 255 3.12 -16.17 0.78
N GLU A 256 2.24 -17.17 0.87
CA GLU A 256 2.36 -18.24 1.87
C GLU A 256 3.70 -18.99 1.74
N HIS A 257 4.13 -19.25 0.51
CA HIS A 257 5.42 -19.89 0.26
C HIS A 257 6.59 -19.02 0.76
N ILE A 258 6.59 -17.71 0.47
CA ILE A 258 7.62 -16.78 0.98
C ILE A 258 7.64 -16.77 2.52
N LEU A 259 6.48 -16.78 3.15
CA LEU A 259 6.35 -16.74 4.61
C LEU A 259 6.77 -18.06 5.29
N SER A 260 6.86 -19.16 4.56
CA SER A 260 7.22 -20.48 5.10
C SER A 260 8.71 -20.64 5.41
N ASP A 261 9.59 -19.85 4.78
CA ASP A 261 11.03 -19.82 5.03
C ASP A 261 11.60 -18.42 4.92
N THR A 262 12.00 -17.83 6.04
CA THR A 262 12.56 -16.48 6.15
C THR A 262 14.07 -16.45 6.41
N ALA A 263 14.74 -17.60 6.44
CA ALA A 263 16.15 -17.69 6.85
C ALA A 263 17.09 -16.77 6.04
N ALA A 264 16.91 -16.72 4.71
CA ALA A 264 17.71 -15.85 3.85
C ALA A 264 17.42 -14.35 4.10
N ILE A 265 16.21 -14.01 4.52
CA ILE A 265 15.82 -12.64 4.88
C ILE A 265 16.52 -12.23 6.18
N ASP A 266 16.48 -13.11 7.18
CA ASP A 266 17.10 -12.88 8.50
C ASP A 266 18.63 -12.77 8.39
N GLU A 267 19.26 -13.60 7.54
CA GLU A 267 20.70 -13.53 7.24
C GLU A 267 21.05 -12.18 6.60
N ALA A 268 20.33 -11.76 5.57
CA ALA A 268 20.55 -10.49 4.89
C ALA A 268 20.33 -9.29 5.85
N ALA A 269 19.31 -9.35 6.70
CA ALA A 269 19.02 -8.32 7.69
C ALA A 269 20.14 -8.21 8.73
N CYS A 270 20.66 -9.35 9.22
CA CYS A 270 21.78 -9.38 10.15
C CYS A 270 23.04 -8.74 9.55
N ALA A 271 23.31 -8.96 8.26
CA ALA A 271 24.44 -8.33 7.57
C ALA A 271 24.29 -6.80 7.44
N CYS A 272 23.06 -6.28 7.39
CA CYS A 272 22.78 -4.86 7.20
C CYS A 272 22.51 -4.07 8.50
N LYS A 273 22.32 -4.73 9.65
CA LYS A 273 21.82 -4.11 10.89
C LYS A 273 22.62 -2.94 11.42
N ASP A 274 23.94 -2.95 11.23
CA ASP A 274 24.85 -1.92 11.74
C ASP A 274 25.09 -0.77 10.74
N ALA A 275 24.49 -0.85 9.56
CA ALA A 275 24.60 0.18 8.54
C ALA A 275 24.00 1.51 9.04
N LYS A 276 24.56 2.64 8.57
CA LYS A 276 24.03 3.98 8.86
C LYS A 276 22.98 4.41 7.85
N SER A 277 23.12 3.94 6.62
CA SER A 277 22.22 4.23 5.52
C SER A 277 22.19 3.05 4.54
N ALA A 278 21.15 3.01 3.70
CA ALA A 278 20.97 2.00 2.67
C ALA A 278 20.29 2.60 1.43
N LEU A 279 20.63 2.08 0.25
CA LEU A 279 19.92 2.40 -0.97
C LEU A 279 19.03 1.23 -1.38
N PHE A 280 17.77 1.53 -1.72
CA PHE A 280 16.85 0.60 -2.36
C PHE A 280 16.78 0.91 -3.85
N VAL A 281 16.94 -0.08 -4.68
CA VAL A 281 16.98 0.13 -6.13
C VAL A 281 16.10 -0.86 -6.89
N GLY A 282 15.53 -0.39 -7.98
CA GLY A 282 14.75 -1.22 -8.90
C GLY A 282 14.59 -0.54 -10.25
N ARG A 283 13.98 -1.26 -11.20
CA ARG A 283 13.65 -0.72 -12.53
C ARG A 283 12.18 -1.01 -12.83
N GLY A 284 11.50 -0.09 -13.53
CA GLY A 284 10.08 -0.27 -13.83
C GLY A 284 9.24 -0.49 -12.57
N MET A 285 8.51 -1.60 -12.48
CA MET A 285 7.73 -1.98 -11.29
C MET A 285 8.62 -2.08 -10.05
N GLY A 286 9.84 -2.63 -10.17
CA GLY A 286 10.79 -2.76 -9.08
C GLY A 286 11.20 -1.44 -8.43
N ALA A 287 11.19 -0.32 -9.16
CA ALA A 287 11.47 0.99 -8.59
C ALA A 287 10.34 1.46 -7.65
N ALA A 288 9.08 1.19 -8.00
CA ALA A 288 7.94 1.49 -7.13
C ALA A 288 7.96 0.64 -5.85
N ILE A 289 8.32 -0.65 -5.96
CA ILE A 289 8.47 -1.56 -4.83
C ILE A 289 9.62 -1.13 -3.91
N ALA A 290 10.74 -0.70 -4.48
CA ALA A 290 11.89 -0.20 -3.73
C ALA A 290 11.55 1.00 -2.83
N ASN A 291 10.68 1.91 -3.28
CA ASN A 291 10.20 3.02 -2.46
C ASN A 291 9.49 2.53 -1.18
N GLU A 292 8.65 1.50 -1.30
CA GLU A 292 7.95 0.94 -0.14
C GLU A 292 8.92 0.24 0.82
N GLY A 293 9.87 -0.54 0.31
CA GLY A 293 10.91 -1.17 1.13
C GLY A 293 11.75 -0.15 1.91
N ALA A 294 12.17 0.93 1.26
CA ALA A 294 12.92 2.00 1.90
C ALA A 294 12.10 2.73 2.97
N LEU A 295 10.78 2.94 2.73
CA LEU A 295 9.89 3.54 3.71
C LEU A 295 9.75 2.64 4.93
N LYS A 296 9.48 1.35 4.76
CA LYS A 296 9.35 0.39 5.88
C LYS A 296 10.62 0.38 6.74
N LEU A 297 11.79 0.34 6.11
CA LEU A 297 13.05 0.34 6.84
C LEU A 297 13.24 1.61 7.67
N LYS A 298 12.97 2.79 7.10
CA LYS A 298 13.05 4.07 7.82
C LYS A 298 12.11 4.14 9.02
N GLU A 299 10.85 3.74 8.82
CA GLU A 299 9.79 3.88 9.82
C GLU A 299 10.09 3.12 11.10
N ILE A 300 10.55 1.87 10.99
CA ILE A 300 10.62 0.97 12.14
C ILE A 300 12.03 0.74 12.67
N SER A 301 13.09 0.90 11.85
CA SER A 301 14.46 0.69 12.28
C SER A 301 15.26 1.99 12.51
N TYR A 302 14.71 3.13 12.07
CA TYR A 302 15.37 4.45 12.06
C TYR A 302 16.66 4.50 11.25
N LEU A 303 16.90 3.50 10.40
CA LEU A 303 18.00 3.49 9.46
C LEU A 303 17.63 4.39 8.28
N HIS A 304 18.50 5.34 7.94
CA HIS A 304 18.25 6.19 6.78
C HIS A 304 18.27 5.37 5.50
N ALA A 305 17.16 5.31 4.80
CA ALA A 305 17.02 4.54 3.57
C ALA A 305 16.35 5.38 2.48
N GLU A 306 16.90 5.35 1.29
CA GLU A 306 16.36 6.03 0.12
C GLU A 306 16.13 5.03 -1.02
N ALA A 307 15.18 5.33 -1.88
CA ALA A 307 14.91 4.52 -3.05
C ALA A 307 15.10 5.31 -4.33
N TYR A 308 15.71 4.66 -5.33
CA TYR A 308 15.93 5.25 -6.64
C TYR A 308 15.62 4.25 -7.76
N PRO A 309 15.10 4.70 -8.90
CA PRO A 309 15.25 3.94 -10.12
C PRO A 309 16.74 3.66 -10.33
N ALA A 310 17.13 2.38 -10.49
CA ALA A 310 18.56 2.01 -10.47
C ALA A 310 19.42 2.78 -11.49
N GLY A 311 18.81 3.22 -12.61
CA GLY A 311 19.50 4.06 -13.59
C GLY A 311 19.90 5.44 -13.06
N GLU A 312 19.16 5.97 -12.07
CA GLU A 312 19.41 7.28 -11.47
C GLU A 312 20.59 7.28 -10.48
N MET A 313 21.04 6.10 -10.02
CA MET A 313 22.21 6.03 -9.13
C MET A 313 23.42 6.79 -9.68
N LYS A 314 23.65 6.75 -10.99
CA LYS A 314 24.75 7.41 -11.68
C LYS A 314 24.70 8.94 -11.60
N HIS A 315 23.55 9.51 -11.31
CA HIS A 315 23.32 10.96 -11.33
C HIS A 315 23.43 11.59 -9.94
N GLY A 316 24.10 10.91 -9.00
CA GLY A 316 24.39 11.43 -7.66
C GLY A 316 24.50 10.34 -6.60
N PRO A 317 23.44 9.54 -6.35
CA PRO A 317 23.40 8.58 -5.23
C PRO A 317 24.56 7.59 -5.18
N ILE A 318 25.14 7.23 -6.30
CA ILE A 318 26.30 6.30 -6.38
C ILE A 318 27.54 6.83 -5.62
N ALA A 319 27.61 8.13 -5.39
CA ALA A 319 28.68 8.77 -4.59
C ALA A 319 28.63 8.38 -3.10
N LEU A 320 27.49 7.85 -2.62
CA LEU A 320 27.34 7.39 -1.24
C LEU A 320 27.88 5.97 -1.03
N ILE A 321 28.14 5.24 -2.13
CA ILE A 321 28.54 3.84 -2.06
C ILE A 321 30.04 3.75 -1.75
N ASP A 322 30.35 3.13 -0.62
CA ASP A 322 31.68 2.72 -0.18
C ASP A 322 31.69 1.23 0.20
N GLU A 323 32.78 0.74 0.77
CA GLU A 323 32.95 -0.66 1.14
C GLU A 323 31.91 -1.12 2.17
N GLY A 324 31.14 -2.15 1.79
CA GLY A 324 30.08 -2.71 2.64
C GLY A 324 28.78 -1.91 2.66
N PHE A 325 28.64 -0.85 1.86
CA PHE A 325 27.40 -0.05 1.80
C PHE A 325 26.22 -0.90 1.28
N PRO A 326 25.11 -1.02 2.03
CA PRO A 326 23.96 -1.85 1.62
C PRO A 326 23.21 -1.26 0.43
N VAL A 327 23.07 -2.06 -0.63
CA VAL A 327 22.20 -1.80 -1.77
C VAL A 327 21.17 -2.92 -1.87
N ILE A 328 19.91 -2.61 -1.58
CA ILE A 328 18.79 -3.55 -1.61
C ILE A 328 18.11 -3.46 -2.97
N ALA A 329 18.17 -4.53 -3.74
CA ALA A 329 17.71 -4.55 -5.14
C ALA A 329 16.43 -5.38 -5.29
N VAL A 330 15.41 -4.80 -5.93
CA VAL A 330 14.24 -5.53 -6.42
C VAL A 330 14.58 -6.09 -7.79
N ALA A 331 15.15 -7.29 -7.80
CA ALA A 331 15.74 -7.95 -8.99
C ALA A 331 14.85 -9.07 -9.55
N THR A 332 13.54 -8.85 -9.57
CA THR A 332 12.59 -9.78 -10.19
C THR A 332 12.75 -9.83 -11.70
N LYS A 333 12.54 -11.01 -12.32
CA LYS A 333 12.59 -11.15 -13.80
C LYS A 333 11.52 -10.27 -14.45
N SER A 334 11.98 -9.34 -15.26
CA SER A 334 11.16 -8.31 -15.93
C SER A 334 11.81 -7.93 -17.27
N PRO A 335 11.12 -7.18 -18.14
CA PRO A 335 11.71 -6.70 -19.39
C PRO A 335 12.95 -5.80 -19.22
N VAL A 336 13.16 -5.29 -18.00
CA VAL A 336 14.28 -4.37 -17.69
C VAL A 336 15.31 -5.00 -16.73
N TYR A 337 15.23 -6.31 -16.50
CA TYR A 337 16.11 -7.06 -15.60
C TYR A 337 17.59 -6.89 -15.94
N ASP A 338 18.01 -7.06 -17.19
CA ASP A 338 19.41 -6.93 -17.61
C ASP A 338 19.95 -5.51 -17.35
N LYS A 339 19.09 -4.50 -17.44
CA LYS A 339 19.47 -3.12 -17.12
C LYS A 339 19.70 -2.94 -15.62
N LEU A 340 18.91 -3.61 -14.79
CA LEU A 340 19.11 -3.61 -13.34
C LEU A 340 20.43 -4.31 -12.99
N VAL A 341 20.68 -5.51 -13.53
CA VAL A 341 21.93 -6.26 -13.31
C VAL A 341 23.16 -5.40 -13.63
N SER A 342 23.14 -4.70 -14.76
CA SER A 342 24.20 -3.76 -15.11
C SER A 342 24.41 -2.67 -14.05
N ASN A 343 23.34 -2.14 -13.47
CA ASN A 343 23.44 -1.15 -12.39
C ASN A 343 23.99 -1.76 -11.07
N LEU A 344 23.66 -3.02 -10.77
CA LEU A 344 24.23 -3.73 -9.61
C LEU A 344 25.73 -3.97 -9.76
N GLN A 345 26.20 -4.32 -10.96
CA GLN A 345 27.63 -4.43 -11.26
C GLN A 345 28.37 -3.12 -10.99
N GLU A 346 27.77 -1.99 -11.33
CA GLU A 346 28.35 -0.66 -11.06
C GLU A 346 28.41 -0.34 -9.55
N ALA A 347 27.41 -0.75 -8.78
CA ALA A 347 27.39 -0.62 -7.31
C ALA A 347 28.47 -1.53 -6.69
N LYS A 348 28.52 -2.81 -7.09
CA LYS A 348 29.54 -3.77 -6.60
C LYS A 348 30.97 -3.33 -6.89
N ALA A 349 31.21 -2.76 -8.07
CA ALA A 349 32.54 -2.24 -8.42
C ALA A 349 33.02 -1.10 -7.49
N ARG A 350 32.15 -0.57 -6.63
CA ARG A 350 32.45 0.46 -5.61
C ARG A 350 32.42 -0.08 -4.18
N GLY A 351 32.32 -1.40 -4.02
CA GLY A 351 32.33 -2.04 -2.71
C GLY A 351 30.94 -2.22 -2.09
N ALA A 352 29.83 -1.99 -2.83
CA ALA A 352 28.49 -2.21 -2.29
C ALA A 352 28.29 -3.66 -1.85
N MET A 353 27.63 -3.85 -0.71
CA MET A 353 27.03 -5.11 -0.31
C MET A 353 25.61 -5.17 -0.90
N VAL A 354 25.41 -6.06 -1.86
CA VAL A 354 24.13 -6.16 -2.58
C VAL A 354 23.26 -7.25 -1.98
N VAL A 355 22.05 -6.86 -1.54
CA VAL A 355 20.96 -7.76 -1.17
C VAL A 355 19.92 -7.76 -2.30
N ALA A 356 19.69 -8.90 -2.95
CA ALA A 356 18.76 -9.00 -4.06
C ALA A 356 17.51 -9.80 -3.71
N VAL A 357 16.32 -9.19 -3.89
CA VAL A 357 15.05 -9.91 -3.95
C VAL A 357 14.88 -10.38 -5.40
N ALA A 358 15.06 -11.67 -5.64
CA ALA A 358 15.19 -12.26 -6.98
C ALA A 358 14.13 -13.35 -7.23
N THR A 359 13.84 -13.61 -8.49
CA THR A 359 12.93 -14.68 -8.90
C THR A 359 13.59 -16.05 -8.73
N GLU A 360 12.90 -17.03 -8.17
CA GLU A 360 13.37 -18.41 -8.08
C GLU A 360 13.86 -18.95 -9.44
N GLY A 361 14.99 -19.66 -9.38
CA GLY A 361 15.66 -20.20 -10.58
C GLY A 361 16.50 -19.19 -11.35
N ASP A 362 16.66 -17.96 -10.83
CA ASP A 362 17.59 -16.98 -11.39
C ASP A 362 19.01 -17.25 -10.88
N GLU A 363 19.80 -17.98 -11.69
CA GLU A 363 21.21 -18.25 -11.37
C GLU A 363 22.13 -17.07 -11.70
N ASP A 364 21.75 -16.22 -12.64
CA ASP A 364 22.58 -15.09 -13.09
C ASP A 364 22.80 -14.07 -11.97
N ILE A 365 21.80 -13.86 -11.11
CA ILE A 365 21.89 -12.90 -9.99
C ILE A 365 22.99 -13.26 -8.99
N ARG A 366 23.38 -14.53 -8.88
CA ARG A 366 24.42 -15.01 -7.95
C ARG A 366 25.78 -14.34 -8.15
N ALA A 367 26.08 -13.93 -9.37
CA ALA A 367 27.31 -13.20 -9.67
C ALA A 367 27.26 -11.73 -9.26
N HIS A 368 26.10 -11.22 -8.88
CA HIS A 368 25.82 -9.79 -8.72
C HIS A 368 25.27 -9.39 -7.35
N ALA A 369 25.01 -10.37 -6.48
CA ALA A 369 24.49 -10.14 -5.14
C ALA A 369 25.31 -10.93 -4.10
N ASP A 370 25.41 -10.38 -2.90
CA ASP A 370 26.06 -11.01 -1.75
C ASP A 370 25.06 -11.82 -0.95
N HIS A 371 23.82 -11.33 -0.83
CA HIS A 371 22.68 -12.02 -0.24
C HIS A 371 21.53 -12.06 -1.24
N ILE A 372 20.87 -13.20 -1.35
CA ILE A 372 19.78 -13.40 -2.30
C ILE A 372 18.56 -13.94 -1.58
N ILE A 373 17.45 -13.24 -1.70
CA ILE A 373 16.15 -13.63 -1.21
C ILE A 373 15.32 -14.05 -2.42
N TYR A 374 15.15 -15.36 -2.59
CA TYR A 374 14.36 -15.88 -3.69
C TYR A 374 12.87 -15.82 -3.40
N ILE A 375 12.09 -15.39 -4.40
CA ILE A 375 10.64 -15.38 -4.37
C ILE A 375 10.07 -16.14 -5.56
N PRO A 376 8.87 -16.73 -5.45
CA PRO A 376 8.22 -17.45 -6.53
C PRO A 376 8.10 -16.63 -7.80
N LYS A 377 8.19 -17.31 -8.94
CA LYS A 377 8.02 -16.68 -10.24
C LYS A 377 6.58 -16.26 -10.47
N VAL A 378 6.37 -14.97 -10.69
CA VAL A 378 5.07 -14.38 -11.05
C VAL A 378 5.17 -13.56 -12.32
N ARG A 379 4.03 -13.19 -12.90
CA ARG A 379 3.99 -12.14 -13.93
C ARG A 379 4.53 -10.83 -13.34
N ASP A 380 5.34 -10.10 -14.11
CA ASP A 380 5.93 -8.82 -13.68
C ASP A 380 4.88 -7.84 -13.09
N ALA A 381 3.68 -7.82 -13.68
CA ALA A 381 2.55 -7.01 -13.19
C ALA A 381 2.12 -7.33 -11.73
N PHE A 382 2.40 -8.52 -11.23
CA PHE A 382 2.06 -8.97 -9.88
C PHE A 382 3.28 -9.06 -8.95
N SER A 383 4.46 -8.75 -9.46
CA SER A 383 5.72 -8.79 -8.68
C SER A 383 5.69 -7.89 -7.46
N ALA A 384 4.90 -6.81 -7.49
CA ALA A 384 4.74 -5.92 -6.34
C ALA A 384 4.13 -6.63 -5.12
N ILE A 385 3.25 -7.61 -5.32
CA ILE A 385 2.64 -8.38 -4.23
C ILE A 385 3.68 -9.28 -3.57
N THR A 386 4.42 -10.05 -4.37
CA THR A 386 5.38 -11.03 -3.84
C THR A 386 6.69 -10.41 -3.36
N ALA A 387 7.20 -9.37 -4.04
CA ALA A 387 8.47 -8.76 -3.67
C ALA A 387 8.37 -7.79 -2.48
N SER A 388 7.19 -7.27 -2.15
CA SER A 388 7.02 -6.40 -0.98
C SER A 388 7.11 -7.17 0.35
N VAL A 389 6.67 -8.42 0.37
CA VAL A 389 6.66 -9.25 1.60
C VAL A 389 8.06 -9.44 2.18
N PRO A 390 9.06 -9.91 1.43
CA PRO A 390 10.41 -10.04 1.97
C PRO A 390 11.03 -8.70 2.38
N LEU A 391 10.68 -7.58 1.74
CA LEU A 391 11.15 -6.26 2.15
C LEU A 391 10.53 -5.80 3.48
N GLN A 392 9.27 -6.14 3.75
CA GLN A 392 8.63 -5.91 5.05
C GLN A 392 9.29 -6.74 6.16
N LEU A 393 9.54 -8.03 5.91
CA LEU A 393 10.24 -8.92 6.83
C LEU A 393 11.68 -8.46 7.08
N PHE A 394 12.40 -8.06 6.03
CA PHE A 394 13.76 -7.53 6.11
C PHE A 394 13.82 -6.27 6.99
N ALA A 395 12.91 -5.33 6.77
CA ALA A 395 12.84 -4.11 7.57
C ALA A 395 12.55 -4.44 9.04
N ARG A 396 11.61 -5.37 9.30
CA ARG A 396 11.28 -5.84 10.65
C ARG A 396 12.47 -6.52 11.32
N ALA A 397 13.16 -7.43 10.63
CA ALA A 397 14.32 -8.15 11.17
C ALA A 397 15.42 -7.18 11.58
N ILE A 398 15.75 -6.18 10.75
CA ILE A 398 16.72 -5.13 11.10
C ILE A 398 16.24 -4.34 12.32
N ALA A 399 14.95 -3.99 12.41
CA ALA A 399 14.42 -3.23 13.55
C ALA A 399 14.55 -4.01 14.87
N ILE A 400 14.23 -5.31 14.86
CA ILE A 400 14.39 -6.20 16.01
C ILE A 400 15.86 -6.29 16.43
N GLU A 401 16.78 -6.53 15.50
CA GLU A 401 18.22 -6.57 15.76
C GLU A 401 18.77 -5.24 16.35
N ARG A 402 18.15 -4.13 16.02
CA ARG A 402 18.47 -2.79 16.54
C ARG A 402 17.74 -2.46 17.84
N GLY A 403 16.91 -3.36 18.38
CA GLY A 403 16.12 -3.15 19.60
C GLY A 403 15.02 -2.09 19.47
N CYS A 404 14.50 -1.89 18.26
CA CYS A 404 13.42 -0.95 17.98
C CYS A 404 12.03 -1.58 18.21
N ASP A 405 11.06 -0.76 18.63
CA ASP A 405 9.66 -1.16 18.65
C ASP A 405 9.10 -1.13 17.22
N VAL A 406 8.71 -2.31 16.71
CA VAL A 406 8.21 -2.46 15.34
C VAL A 406 6.72 -2.14 15.21
N ASP A 407 5.96 -2.22 16.31
CA ASP A 407 4.52 -1.96 16.33
C ASP A 407 4.23 -0.47 16.51
N GLN A 408 4.99 0.21 17.40
CA GLN A 408 4.81 1.62 17.74
C GLN A 408 6.12 2.40 17.60
N PRO A 409 6.60 2.62 16.39
CA PRO A 409 7.81 3.40 16.17
C PRO A 409 7.63 4.84 16.63
N ARG A 410 8.73 5.42 17.17
CA ARG A 410 8.71 6.79 17.71
C ARG A 410 8.27 7.80 16.65
N ASN A 411 7.58 8.87 17.11
CA ASN A 411 7.17 10.02 16.30
C ASN A 411 6.18 9.71 15.16
N LEU A 412 5.62 8.53 15.11
CA LEU A 412 4.61 8.13 14.12
C LEU A 412 3.27 7.83 14.79
N ALA A 413 2.20 8.04 14.05
CA ALA A 413 0.85 7.65 14.42
C ALA A 413 0.22 6.82 13.28
N LYS A 414 -0.72 5.92 13.63
CA LYS A 414 -1.40 5.06 12.64
C LYS A 414 -2.20 5.85 11.61
N SER A 415 -2.80 6.95 12.02
CA SER A 415 -3.62 7.83 11.15
C SER A 415 -3.20 9.28 11.34
N VAL A 416 -3.12 10.03 10.24
CA VAL A 416 -2.86 11.47 10.23
C VAL A 416 -4.17 12.18 9.88
N THR A 417 -4.84 12.70 10.89
CA THR A 417 -6.18 13.33 10.80
C THR A 417 -6.12 14.86 10.81
N VAL A 418 -4.93 15.43 10.89
CA VAL A 418 -4.68 16.88 10.89
C VAL A 418 -3.65 17.23 9.81
N GLU A 419 -3.79 18.45 9.26
CA GLU A 419 -2.78 19.04 8.35
C GLU A 419 -1.57 19.57 9.12
#